data_7bf5fd19783b81e811ff26fb65026267
#
_entry.id   7bf5fd19783b81e811ff26fb65026267
#
_cell.length_a   1.000
_cell.length_b   1.000
_cell.length_c   1.000
_cell.angle_alpha   90.00
_cell.angle_beta   90.00
_cell.angle_gamma   90.00
#
_symmetry.space_group_name_H-M   'P 1'
#
loop_
_entity.id
_entity.type
_entity.pdbx_description
1 polymer ?
#
loop_
_entity_poly.entity_id
_entity_poly.type
_entity_poly.pdbx_seq_one_letter_code
_entity_poly.pdbx_strand_id
1 'polypeptide(L)'
;MMGNISFEYGDYLIIPRGMIYQIDFDTTENRLFYVESFAPFYTPKRYKNESGQHLEHAPFCERDFKLPTALETHDEKGDFLIKIKKEGMMHEVVYATHPFDVIGWDGYNFPYGFSIHNFEPITGRVHQPPPVHQTFETATFVVCSFVPRLYDYHPKAIPAPYNHSNIDSDEVLYYVDGDFMSRNNIEQGHITLHPKGIPHGPAPGAMERSIGQTITQELADIVDTFRPLMVTEEAMGLDDGQYYKSWVE
;
A
#
# COMPACT_ATOMS: atom_id res chain seq x y z
N MET A 1 -5.73 -18.47 -10.56
CA MET A 1 -6.14 -18.23 -11.96
C MET A 1 -5.05 -17.38 -12.61
N MET A 2 -4.67 -17.71 -13.83
CA MET A 2 -3.75 -16.88 -14.62
C MET A 2 -4.56 -16.09 -15.63
N GLY A 3 -4.05 -14.96 -16.09
CA GLY A 3 -4.72 -14.14 -17.10
C GLY A 3 -4.52 -12.65 -16.90
N ASN A 4 -5.24 -11.85 -17.64
CA ASN A 4 -5.12 -10.40 -17.63
C ASN A 4 -5.89 -9.77 -16.47
N ILE A 5 -5.25 -8.83 -15.78
CA ILE A 5 -5.86 -7.98 -14.76
C ILE A 5 -5.74 -6.54 -15.24
N SER A 6 -6.87 -5.89 -15.42
CA SER A 6 -6.89 -4.44 -15.66
C SER A 6 -6.73 -3.71 -14.33
N PHE A 7 -5.89 -2.69 -14.32
CA PHE A 7 -5.67 -1.86 -13.15
C PHE A 7 -5.69 -0.38 -13.53
N GLU A 8 -5.94 0.44 -12.55
CA GLU A 8 -6.04 1.88 -12.71
C GLU A 8 -5.47 2.62 -11.49
N TYR A 9 -5.54 3.93 -11.51
CA TYR A 9 -5.10 4.77 -10.43
C TYR A 9 -5.75 4.38 -9.09
N GLY A 10 -4.90 4.21 -8.05
CA GLY A 10 -5.34 3.80 -6.73
C GLY A 10 -5.47 2.28 -6.54
N ASP A 11 -5.04 1.48 -7.51
CA ASP A 11 -5.04 0.03 -7.37
C ASP A 11 -3.77 -0.50 -6.73
N TYR A 12 -3.94 -1.38 -5.76
CA TYR A 12 -2.91 -2.31 -5.33
C TYR A 12 -2.84 -3.49 -6.29
N LEU A 13 -1.64 -3.85 -6.68
CA LEU A 13 -1.38 -5.07 -7.45
C LEU A 13 -0.54 -6.01 -6.59
N ILE A 14 -1.12 -7.15 -6.22
CA ILE A 14 -0.42 -8.17 -5.46
C ILE A 14 0.03 -9.26 -6.42
N ILE A 15 1.34 -9.37 -6.58
CA ILE A 15 1.98 -10.36 -7.45
C ILE A 15 2.71 -11.37 -6.58
N PRO A 16 2.19 -12.60 -6.44
CA PRO A 16 2.83 -13.60 -5.62
C PRO A 16 4.22 -13.97 -6.13
N ARG A 17 5.11 -14.35 -5.21
CA ARG A 17 6.43 -14.83 -5.54
C ARG A 17 6.37 -16.03 -6.50
N GLY A 18 7.25 -16.04 -7.49
CA GLY A 18 7.36 -17.11 -8.50
C GLY A 18 6.38 -16.95 -9.66
N MET A 19 5.60 -15.88 -9.71
CA MET A 19 4.78 -15.55 -10.86
C MET A 19 5.60 -14.82 -11.92
N ILE A 20 5.45 -15.22 -13.17
CA ILE A 20 5.92 -14.44 -14.32
C ILE A 20 4.82 -13.45 -14.67
N TYR A 21 5.18 -12.19 -14.83
CA TYR A 21 4.23 -11.13 -15.15
C TYR A 21 4.84 -10.12 -16.12
N GLN A 22 3.97 -9.41 -16.77
CA GLN A 22 4.28 -8.23 -17.58
C GLN A 22 3.29 -7.14 -17.18
N ILE A 23 3.77 -5.90 -17.12
CA ILE A 23 2.95 -4.72 -16.87
C ILE A 23 3.01 -3.85 -18.12
N ASP A 24 1.86 -3.61 -18.71
CA ASP A 24 1.70 -2.75 -19.87
C ASP A 24 0.88 -1.52 -19.47
N PHE A 25 1.43 -0.34 -19.72
CA PHE A 25 0.77 0.93 -19.44
C PHE A 25 0.21 1.51 -20.73
N ASP A 26 -1.05 1.94 -20.70
CA ASP A 26 -1.70 2.69 -21.77
C ASP A 26 -1.51 4.19 -21.63
N THR A 27 -0.85 4.65 -20.57
CA THR A 27 -0.52 6.04 -20.26
C THR A 27 0.97 6.30 -20.41
N THR A 28 1.34 7.54 -20.72
CA THR A 28 2.75 7.95 -20.91
C THR A 28 3.47 8.27 -19.61
N GLU A 29 2.72 8.67 -18.58
CA GLU A 29 3.24 8.98 -17.25
C GLU A 29 2.63 8.07 -16.24
N ASN A 30 3.49 7.33 -15.52
CA ASN A 30 3.06 6.32 -14.56
C ASN A 30 3.89 6.44 -13.30
N ARG A 31 3.26 6.20 -12.16
CA ARG A 31 3.92 6.19 -10.85
C ARG A 31 3.48 4.97 -10.08
N LEU A 32 4.44 4.21 -9.59
CA LEU A 32 4.22 3.02 -8.79
C LEU A 32 4.96 3.17 -7.45
N PHE A 33 4.27 2.90 -6.35
CA PHE A 33 4.90 2.63 -5.07
C PHE A 33 5.16 1.14 -4.97
N TYR A 34 6.42 0.74 -5.08
CA TYR A 34 6.82 -0.68 -5.11
C TYR A 34 7.23 -1.15 -3.73
N VAL A 35 6.57 -2.19 -3.24
CA VAL A 35 6.84 -2.82 -1.95
C VAL A 35 7.07 -4.32 -2.15
N GLU A 36 8.14 -4.85 -1.58
CA GLU A 36 8.53 -6.24 -1.72
C GLU A 36 8.63 -6.93 -0.35
N SER A 37 8.15 -8.17 -0.27
CA SER A 37 8.25 -9.00 0.92
C SER A 37 8.70 -10.42 0.58
N PHE A 38 9.54 -11.01 1.44
CA PHE A 38 9.83 -12.46 1.38
C PHE A 38 8.64 -13.31 1.83
N ALA A 39 7.76 -12.74 2.67
CA ALA A 39 6.53 -13.39 3.11
C ALA A 39 5.36 -13.05 2.19
N PRO A 40 4.37 -13.94 2.05
CA PRO A 40 3.16 -13.64 1.32
C PRO A 40 2.40 -12.45 1.91
N PHE A 41 1.67 -11.74 1.07
CA PHE A 41 0.67 -10.76 1.48
C PHE A 41 -0.64 -11.46 1.81
N TYR A 42 -1.22 -11.11 2.94
CA TYR A 42 -2.51 -11.62 3.40
C TYR A 42 -3.46 -10.46 3.68
N THR A 43 -4.75 -10.71 3.53
CA THR A 43 -5.77 -9.87 4.16
C THR A 43 -5.76 -10.14 5.67
N PRO A 44 -5.93 -9.13 6.53
CA PRO A 44 -5.81 -9.28 7.97
C PRO A 44 -6.73 -10.35 8.55
N LYS A 45 -6.19 -11.19 9.42
CA LYS A 45 -6.97 -12.26 10.06
C LYS A 45 -8.17 -11.75 10.84
N ARG A 46 -8.09 -10.53 11.39
CA ARG A 46 -9.19 -9.90 12.15
C ARG A 46 -10.44 -9.64 11.32
N TYR A 47 -10.31 -9.62 9.99
CA TYR A 47 -11.44 -9.41 9.07
C TYR A 47 -12.10 -10.72 8.63
N LYS A 48 -11.65 -11.86 9.16
CA LYS A 48 -12.12 -13.17 8.74
C LYS A 48 -12.62 -13.98 9.92
N ASN A 49 -13.61 -14.84 9.65
CA ASN A 49 -14.01 -15.88 10.57
C ASN A 49 -13.05 -17.09 10.49
N GLU A 50 -13.31 -18.11 11.32
CA GLU A 50 -12.49 -19.33 11.37
C GLU A 50 -12.48 -20.12 10.05
N SER A 51 -13.49 -19.95 9.21
CA SER A 51 -13.58 -20.56 7.89
C SER A 51 -12.92 -19.74 6.78
N GLY A 52 -12.31 -18.59 7.10
CA GLY A 52 -11.63 -17.71 6.16
C GLY A 52 -12.53 -16.75 5.37
N GLN A 53 -13.82 -16.69 5.67
CA GLN A 53 -14.75 -15.75 5.06
C GLN A 53 -14.65 -14.38 5.71
N HIS A 54 -14.79 -13.31 4.94
CA HIS A 54 -14.80 -11.97 5.48
C HIS A 54 -16.00 -11.75 6.40
N LEU A 55 -15.74 -11.02 7.49
CA LEU A 55 -16.77 -10.58 8.41
C LEU A 55 -17.63 -9.48 7.77
N GLU A 56 -18.91 -9.42 8.13
CA GLU A 56 -19.86 -8.46 7.59
C GLU A 56 -19.41 -6.99 7.78
N HIS A 57 -18.67 -6.71 8.83
CA HIS A 57 -18.16 -5.37 9.15
C HIS A 57 -16.67 -5.18 8.84
N ALA A 58 -16.08 -6.06 8.03
CA ALA A 58 -14.74 -5.83 7.50
C ALA A 58 -14.74 -4.63 6.55
N PRO A 59 -13.62 -3.89 6.43
CA PRO A 59 -13.53 -2.71 5.56
C PRO A 59 -13.58 -3.03 4.06
N PHE A 60 -13.51 -4.29 3.69
CA PHE A 60 -13.67 -4.81 2.32
C PHE A 60 -14.01 -6.30 2.37
N CYS A 61 -14.40 -6.87 1.24
CA CYS A 61 -14.77 -8.27 1.12
C CYS A 61 -14.30 -8.89 -0.20
N GLU A 62 -14.60 -10.16 -0.44
CA GLU A 62 -14.13 -10.93 -1.59
C GLU A 62 -14.50 -10.33 -2.95
N ARG A 63 -15.65 -9.65 -3.07
CA ARG A 63 -16.11 -9.03 -4.32
C ARG A 63 -15.28 -7.80 -4.74
N ASP A 64 -14.52 -7.21 -3.80
CA ASP A 64 -13.76 -5.99 -4.04
C ASP A 64 -12.39 -6.29 -4.68
N PHE A 65 -12.03 -7.57 -4.78
CA PHE A 65 -10.80 -7.99 -5.43
C PHE A 65 -10.96 -8.10 -6.95
N LYS A 66 -10.00 -7.53 -7.66
CA LYS A 66 -9.85 -7.69 -9.11
C LYS A 66 -9.09 -8.97 -9.38
N LEU A 67 -9.75 -9.93 -10.00
CA LEU A 67 -9.16 -11.21 -10.37
C LEU A 67 -8.91 -11.27 -11.89
N PRO A 68 -7.99 -12.12 -12.35
CA PRO A 68 -7.83 -12.33 -13.79
C PRO A 68 -9.14 -12.73 -14.46
N THR A 69 -9.52 -12.01 -15.51
CA THR A 69 -10.80 -12.20 -16.21
C THR A 69 -10.68 -12.94 -17.52
N ALA A 70 -9.51 -12.88 -18.16
CA ALA A 70 -9.26 -13.52 -19.44
C ALA A 70 -7.88 -14.15 -19.43
N LEU A 71 -7.77 -15.35 -20.01
CA LEU A 71 -6.51 -16.01 -20.27
C LEU A 71 -6.19 -15.87 -21.76
N GLU A 72 -5.10 -15.18 -22.07
CA GLU A 72 -4.49 -15.21 -23.39
C GLU A 72 -3.49 -16.36 -23.44
N THR A 73 -3.57 -17.14 -24.48
CA THR A 73 -2.62 -18.25 -24.71
C THR A 73 -1.62 -17.86 -25.77
N HIS A 74 -0.37 -18.20 -25.54
CA HIS A 74 0.77 -17.90 -26.39
C HIS A 74 1.49 -19.21 -26.72
N ASP A 75 1.71 -19.49 -27.99
CA ASP A 75 2.42 -20.68 -28.48
C ASP A 75 3.64 -20.31 -29.33
N GLU A 76 4.02 -19.04 -29.34
CA GLU A 76 5.12 -18.53 -30.14
C GLU A 76 6.47 -19.10 -29.67
N LYS A 77 7.31 -19.42 -30.64
CA LYS A 77 8.69 -19.81 -30.44
C LYS A 77 9.62 -18.63 -30.74
N GLY A 78 10.64 -18.46 -29.92
CA GLY A 78 11.58 -17.37 -30.08
C GLY A 78 12.44 -17.23 -28.83
N ASP A 79 13.23 -16.17 -28.77
CA ASP A 79 14.04 -15.85 -27.62
C ASP A 79 13.31 -14.85 -26.73
N PHE A 80 12.72 -15.34 -25.64
CA PHE A 80 11.99 -14.53 -24.67
C PHE A 80 12.85 -14.33 -23.42
N LEU A 81 13.26 -13.09 -23.19
CA LEU A 81 14.06 -12.72 -22.01
C LEU A 81 13.17 -12.57 -20.78
N ILE A 82 13.49 -13.34 -19.74
CA ILE A 82 12.86 -13.22 -18.43
C ILE A 82 13.86 -12.67 -17.45
N LYS A 83 13.51 -11.59 -16.77
CA LYS A 83 14.29 -11.01 -15.68
C LYS A 83 13.80 -11.57 -14.35
N ILE A 84 14.71 -12.07 -13.54
CA ILE A 84 14.42 -12.70 -12.25
C ILE A 84 15.14 -11.92 -11.15
N LYS A 85 14.39 -11.28 -10.28
CA LYS A 85 14.94 -10.70 -9.05
C LYS A 85 15.04 -11.76 -7.98
N LYS A 86 16.23 -12.00 -7.48
CA LYS A 86 16.51 -12.99 -6.46
C LYS A 86 17.58 -12.46 -5.49
N GLU A 87 17.27 -12.40 -4.22
CA GLU A 87 18.18 -11.97 -3.15
C GLU A 87 18.86 -10.61 -3.44
N GLY A 88 18.09 -9.66 -3.95
CA GLY A 88 18.58 -8.33 -4.30
C GLY A 88 19.35 -8.25 -5.63
N MET A 89 19.57 -9.37 -6.31
CA MET A 89 20.25 -9.43 -7.60
C MET A 89 19.29 -9.72 -8.74
N MET A 90 19.59 -9.16 -9.92
CA MET A 90 18.87 -9.44 -11.16
C MET A 90 19.59 -10.53 -11.94
N HIS A 91 18.83 -11.54 -12.34
CA HIS A 91 19.26 -12.61 -13.22
C HIS A 91 18.44 -12.56 -14.51
N GLU A 92 18.98 -13.12 -15.58
CA GLU A 92 18.33 -13.20 -16.88
C GLU A 92 18.32 -14.64 -17.37
N VAL A 93 17.17 -15.07 -17.88
CA VAL A 93 16.99 -16.37 -18.50
C VAL A 93 16.25 -16.17 -19.81
N VAL A 94 16.71 -16.84 -20.86
CA VAL A 94 16.04 -16.85 -22.17
C VAL A 94 15.26 -18.13 -22.31
N TYR A 95 13.95 -18.01 -22.59
CA TYR A 95 13.08 -19.12 -22.93
C TYR A 95 12.94 -19.22 -24.45
N ALA A 96 12.92 -20.45 -24.97
CA ALA A 96 12.71 -20.71 -26.39
C ALA A 96 11.22 -20.70 -26.81
N THR A 97 10.31 -20.55 -25.85
CA THR A 97 8.87 -20.41 -26.03
C THR A 97 8.39 -19.23 -25.23
N HIS A 98 7.24 -18.66 -25.60
CA HIS A 98 6.64 -17.55 -24.85
C HIS A 98 6.37 -17.97 -23.40
N PRO A 99 6.74 -17.16 -22.37
CA PRO A 99 6.60 -17.53 -20.96
C PRO A 99 5.14 -17.64 -20.48
N PHE A 100 4.19 -17.10 -21.25
CA PHE A 100 2.75 -17.24 -21.03
C PHE A 100 2.11 -18.37 -21.85
N ASP A 101 2.93 -19.31 -22.34
CA ASP A 101 2.44 -20.53 -22.97
C ASP A 101 1.81 -21.46 -21.92
N VAL A 102 0.57 -21.13 -21.56
CA VAL A 102 -0.21 -21.85 -20.54
C VAL A 102 -1.65 -22.02 -21.00
N ILE A 103 -2.23 -23.18 -20.67
CA ILE A 103 -3.65 -23.48 -20.99
C ILE A 103 -4.57 -22.99 -19.87
N GLY A 104 -4.08 -22.95 -18.63
CA GLY A 104 -4.84 -22.49 -17.47
C GLY A 104 -4.13 -22.80 -16.18
N TRP A 105 -4.67 -22.28 -15.09
CA TRP A 105 -4.17 -22.49 -13.74
C TRP A 105 -5.33 -22.56 -12.76
N ASP A 106 -5.36 -23.61 -11.95
CA ASP A 106 -6.37 -23.86 -10.93
C ASP A 106 -5.76 -23.96 -9.52
N GLY A 107 -4.70 -23.22 -9.26
CA GLY A 107 -4.03 -23.12 -7.97
C GLY A 107 -4.46 -21.91 -7.17
N TYR A 108 -4.05 -21.87 -5.89
CA TYR A 108 -4.33 -20.77 -4.98
C TYR A 108 -3.38 -19.57 -5.12
N ASN A 109 -2.26 -19.76 -5.79
CA ASN A 109 -1.24 -18.75 -5.95
C ASN A 109 -1.44 -18.03 -7.29
N PHE A 110 -2.09 -16.88 -7.27
CA PHE A 110 -2.37 -16.06 -8.46
C PHE A 110 -2.31 -14.57 -8.11
N PRO A 111 -1.99 -13.71 -9.07
CA PRO A 111 -2.04 -12.27 -8.90
C PRO A 111 -3.47 -11.78 -8.71
N TYR A 112 -3.63 -10.69 -7.96
CA TYR A 112 -4.92 -10.01 -7.80
C TYR A 112 -4.73 -8.52 -7.60
N GLY A 113 -5.75 -7.74 -7.88
CA GLY A 113 -5.81 -6.31 -7.60
C GLY A 113 -6.82 -5.98 -6.52
N PHE A 114 -6.67 -4.81 -5.92
CA PHE A 114 -7.63 -4.23 -4.99
C PHE A 114 -7.56 -2.71 -5.12
N SER A 115 -8.70 -2.05 -5.28
CA SER A 115 -8.73 -0.59 -5.31
C SER A 115 -8.72 -0.02 -3.91
N ILE A 116 -7.81 0.94 -3.63
CA ILE A 116 -7.81 1.69 -2.37
C ILE A 116 -9.15 2.40 -2.14
N HIS A 117 -9.85 2.75 -3.23
CA HIS A 117 -11.17 3.41 -3.16
C HIS A 117 -12.31 2.48 -2.70
N ASN A 118 -12.06 1.16 -2.70
CA ASN A 118 -12.99 0.16 -2.16
C ASN A 118 -12.75 -0.15 -0.68
N PHE A 119 -11.74 0.49 -0.09
CA PHE A 119 -11.50 0.37 1.34
C PHE A 119 -12.50 1.23 2.10
N GLU A 120 -13.37 0.61 2.90
CA GLU A 120 -14.39 1.30 3.71
C GLU A 120 -13.86 1.56 5.12
N PRO A 121 -13.48 2.78 5.46
CA PRO A 121 -12.87 3.09 6.74
C PRO A 121 -13.85 2.98 7.89
N ILE A 122 -13.41 2.40 9.00
CA ILE A 122 -14.21 2.30 10.23
C ILE A 122 -14.10 3.62 10.99
N THR A 123 -15.23 4.31 11.16
CA THR A 123 -15.32 5.55 11.91
C THR A 123 -16.27 5.36 13.11
N GLY A 124 -15.97 5.99 14.23
CA GLY A 124 -16.75 5.87 15.44
C GLY A 124 -16.91 7.18 16.21
N ARG A 125 -17.66 7.09 17.31
CA ARG A 125 -17.81 8.23 18.21
C ARG A 125 -16.50 8.61 18.91
N VAL A 126 -15.64 7.62 19.14
CA VAL A 126 -14.33 7.77 19.76
C VAL A 126 -13.24 7.25 18.83
N HIS A 127 -12.02 7.66 19.09
CA HIS A 127 -10.86 7.28 18.29
C HIS A 127 -10.80 5.78 18.05
N GLN A 128 -10.61 5.43 16.79
CA GLN A 128 -10.34 4.08 16.35
C GLN A 128 -8.82 3.90 16.16
N PRO A 129 -8.22 2.84 16.73
CA PRO A 129 -6.77 2.63 16.63
C PRO A 129 -6.34 2.36 15.18
N PRO A 130 -5.07 2.66 14.81
CA PRO A 130 -4.54 2.49 13.45
C PRO A 130 -4.85 1.17 12.73
N PRO A 131 -4.95 0.00 13.42
CA PRO A 131 -5.35 -1.25 12.77
C PRO A 131 -6.65 -1.23 11.98
N VAL A 132 -7.56 -0.27 12.17
CA VAL A 132 -8.78 -0.13 11.34
C VAL A 132 -8.47 0.32 9.91
N HIS A 133 -7.29 0.84 9.65
CA HIS A 133 -6.83 1.24 8.32
C HIS A 133 -6.05 0.14 7.60
N GLN A 134 -5.76 -0.97 8.28
CA GLN A 134 -4.93 -2.04 7.73
C GLN A 134 -5.62 -2.74 6.56
N THR A 135 -4.93 -2.79 5.42
CA THR A 135 -5.42 -3.42 4.18
C THR A 135 -4.79 -4.78 3.97
N PHE A 136 -3.47 -4.86 4.15
CA PHE A 136 -2.74 -6.12 4.03
C PHE A 136 -1.80 -6.31 5.22
N GLU A 137 -1.39 -7.55 5.42
CA GLU A 137 -0.35 -7.92 6.37
C GLU A 137 0.63 -8.92 5.78
N THR A 138 1.86 -8.83 6.23
CA THR A 138 2.91 -9.82 5.99
C THR A 138 3.53 -10.23 7.32
N ALA A 139 4.51 -11.13 7.29
CA ALA A 139 5.28 -11.46 8.50
C ALA A 139 6.26 -10.33 8.93
N THR A 140 6.44 -9.30 8.11
CA THR A 140 7.49 -8.28 8.30
C THR A 140 6.99 -6.85 8.34
N PHE A 141 5.80 -6.59 7.84
CA PHE A 141 5.15 -5.28 7.85
C PHE A 141 3.65 -5.40 7.62
N VAL A 142 2.94 -4.31 7.87
CA VAL A 142 1.55 -4.12 7.49
C VAL A 142 1.43 -2.99 6.47
N VAL A 143 0.37 -3.03 5.67
CA VAL A 143 -0.01 -1.99 4.72
C VAL A 143 -1.35 -1.41 5.16
N CYS A 144 -1.41 -0.09 5.30
CA CYS A 144 -2.60 0.62 5.74
C CYS A 144 -3.05 1.63 4.69
N SER A 145 -4.35 1.68 4.41
CA SER A 145 -4.97 2.65 3.50
C SER A 145 -5.60 3.78 4.30
N PHE A 146 -5.14 5.00 4.08
CA PHE A 146 -5.76 6.21 4.58
C PHE A 146 -6.57 6.83 3.45
N VAL A 147 -7.88 6.75 3.56
CA VAL A 147 -8.83 7.17 2.53
C VAL A 147 -9.71 8.30 3.05
N PRO A 148 -10.38 9.08 2.17
CA PRO A 148 -11.38 10.05 2.59
C PRO A 148 -12.41 9.42 3.51
N ARG A 149 -12.60 10.00 4.70
CA ARG A 149 -13.49 9.45 5.73
C ARG A 149 -14.00 10.54 6.68
N LEU A 150 -15.05 10.21 7.38
CA LEU A 150 -15.48 11.03 8.53
C LEU A 150 -14.46 10.91 9.66
N TYR A 151 -14.23 12.02 10.35
CA TYR A 151 -13.49 11.99 11.61
C TYR A 151 -14.35 11.43 12.75
N ASP A 152 -13.69 11.11 13.87
CA ASP A 152 -14.38 10.74 15.09
C ASP A 152 -15.38 11.84 15.49
N TYR A 153 -16.62 11.45 15.75
CA TYR A 153 -17.72 12.41 15.94
C TYR A 153 -18.08 12.70 17.39
N HIS A 154 -17.19 12.37 18.35
CA HIS A 154 -17.38 12.83 19.71
C HIS A 154 -17.25 14.37 19.77
N PRO A 155 -18.13 15.09 20.55
CA PRO A 155 -18.09 16.57 20.58
C PRO A 155 -16.75 17.17 21.03
N LYS A 156 -15.89 16.38 21.68
CA LYS A 156 -14.55 16.78 22.11
C LYS A 156 -13.45 16.08 21.31
N ALA A 157 -13.76 15.45 20.17
CA ALA A 157 -12.77 14.85 19.32
C ALA A 157 -11.87 15.94 18.71
N ILE A 158 -10.60 15.62 18.58
CA ILE A 158 -9.61 16.42 17.84
C ILE A 158 -9.28 15.58 16.60
N PRO A 159 -9.60 16.06 15.39
CA PRO A 159 -9.42 15.28 14.16
C PRO A 159 -7.95 14.97 13.83
N ALA A 160 -7.02 15.90 14.09
CA ALA A 160 -5.61 15.65 13.84
C ALA A 160 -5.07 14.50 14.71
N PRO A 161 -4.18 13.67 14.19
CA PRO A 161 -3.57 12.59 14.96
C PRO A 161 -2.76 13.13 16.13
N TYR A 162 -2.51 12.31 17.13
CA TYR A 162 -1.67 12.66 18.26
C TYR A 162 -0.17 12.40 17.95
N ASN A 163 0.72 13.09 18.67
CA ASN A 163 2.14 12.78 18.61
C ASN A 163 2.41 11.40 19.22
N HIS A 164 3.20 10.61 18.55
CA HIS A 164 3.58 9.26 18.97
C HIS A 164 4.95 8.88 18.45
N SER A 165 5.43 7.72 18.82
CA SER A 165 6.63 7.10 18.25
C SER A 165 6.46 5.57 18.24
N ASN A 166 6.99 4.94 17.23
CA ASN A 166 7.11 3.49 17.16
C ASN A 166 8.49 3.07 17.67
N ILE A 167 8.54 2.13 18.61
CA ILE A 167 9.82 1.76 19.25
C ILE A 167 10.70 0.96 18.30
N ASP A 168 10.13 0.00 17.57
CA ASP A 168 10.85 -0.95 16.72
C ASP A 168 10.48 -0.87 15.25
N SER A 169 9.52 -0.04 14.88
CA SER A 169 8.98 0.11 13.54
C SER A 169 9.42 1.41 12.89
N ASP A 170 9.75 1.34 11.62
CA ASP A 170 9.75 2.53 10.74
C ASP A 170 8.40 2.61 10.04
N GLU A 171 7.93 3.82 9.82
CA GLU A 171 6.69 4.14 9.14
C GLU A 171 7.02 4.86 7.82
N VAL A 172 6.64 4.25 6.70
CA VAL A 172 6.82 4.82 5.37
C VAL A 172 5.46 5.22 4.84
N LEU A 173 5.28 6.51 4.55
CA LEU A 173 4.04 7.04 3.99
C LEU A 173 4.26 7.42 2.53
N TYR A 174 3.37 6.96 1.67
CA TYR A 174 3.27 7.38 0.28
C TYR A 174 2.00 8.21 0.10
N TYR A 175 2.17 9.46 -0.30
CA TYR A 175 1.08 10.42 -0.46
C TYR A 175 0.51 10.32 -1.87
N VAL A 176 -0.65 9.69 -1.98
CA VAL A 176 -1.28 9.37 -3.26
C VAL A 176 -2.02 10.59 -3.83
N ASP A 177 -2.93 11.18 -3.03
CA ASP A 177 -3.75 12.33 -3.44
C ASP A 177 -4.45 12.98 -2.24
N GLY A 178 -5.02 14.17 -2.46
CA GLY A 178 -5.88 14.86 -1.50
C GLY A 178 -5.18 15.87 -0.62
N ASP A 179 -5.82 16.23 0.49
CA ASP A 179 -5.33 17.21 1.46
C ASP A 179 -4.73 16.51 2.69
N PHE A 180 -3.43 16.61 2.83
CA PHE A 180 -2.67 16.03 3.94
C PHE A 180 -2.61 16.99 5.14
N MET A 181 -3.76 17.31 5.72
CA MET A 181 -3.98 18.30 6.77
C MET A 181 -2.95 18.24 7.91
N SER A 182 -2.47 17.07 8.26
CA SER A 182 -1.53 16.86 9.37
C SER A 182 -0.07 17.14 9.02
N ARG A 183 0.24 17.42 7.75
CA ARG A 183 1.61 17.59 7.24
C ARG A 183 1.76 18.93 6.52
N ASN A 184 2.94 19.52 6.64
CA ASN A 184 3.36 20.69 5.84
C ASN A 184 4.37 20.22 4.77
N ASN A 185 4.45 20.94 3.66
CA ASN A 185 5.44 20.72 2.60
C ASN A 185 5.38 19.32 1.96
N ILE A 186 4.20 18.72 1.91
CA ILE A 186 3.96 17.43 1.27
C ILE A 186 3.11 17.64 0.03
N GLU A 187 3.53 17.02 -1.05
CA GLU A 187 2.84 17.00 -2.33
C GLU A 187 2.51 15.57 -2.76
N GLN A 188 1.62 15.46 -3.71
CA GLN A 188 1.27 14.17 -4.32
C GLN A 188 2.52 13.46 -4.87
N GLY A 189 2.68 12.20 -4.48
CA GLY A 189 3.79 11.35 -4.89
C GLY A 189 5.04 11.46 -4.02
N HIS A 190 5.02 12.31 -2.99
CA HIS A 190 6.07 12.28 -1.99
C HIS A 190 6.03 11.00 -1.16
N ILE A 191 7.17 10.66 -0.59
CA ILE A 191 7.34 9.59 0.40
C ILE A 191 7.99 10.21 1.62
N THR A 192 7.46 9.93 2.80
CA THR A 192 8.13 10.26 4.06
C THR A 192 8.50 9.00 4.83
N LEU A 193 9.59 9.09 5.56
CA LEU A 193 10.04 8.05 6.48
C LEU A 193 10.05 8.62 7.90
N HIS A 194 9.31 7.99 8.81
CA HIS A 194 9.37 8.24 10.24
C HIS A 194 10.19 7.13 10.91
N PRO A 195 11.43 7.39 11.27
CA PRO A 195 12.30 6.38 11.85
C PRO A 195 11.83 5.94 13.23
N LYS A 196 12.11 4.70 13.58
CA LYS A 196 11.84 4.16 14.91
C LYS A 196 12.38 5.06 16.04
N GLY A 197 11.63 5.11 17.13
CA GLY A 197 12.03 5.84 18.35
C GLY A 197 11.99 7.37 18.24
N ILE A 198 11.74 7.90 17.06
CA ILE A 198 11.62 9.35 16.86
C ILE A 198 10.15 9.76 17.00
N PRO A 199 9.80 10.63 17.97
CA PRO A 199 8.45 11.16 18.06
C PRO A 199 8.08 11.94 16.80
N HIS A 200 6.90 11.68 16.28
CA HIS A 200 6.32 12.36 15.13
C HIS A 200 4.81 12.53 15.31
N GLY A 201 4.19 13.34 14.48
CA GLY A 201 2.77 13.65 14.57
C GLY A 201 2.42 14.83 13.67
N PRO A 202 1.30 15.52 13.93
CA PRO A 202 0.86 16.64 13.11
C PRO A 202 1.86 17.80 13.18
N ALA A 203 2.03 18.47 12.06
CA ALA A 203 2.83 19.69 11.99
C ALA A 203 2.23 20.81 12.89
N PRO A 204 3.03 21.80 13.32
CA PRO A 204 2.54 22.92 14.13
C PRO A 204 1.30 23.58 13.51
N GLY A 205 0.30 23.87 14.33
CA GLY A 205 -0.98 24.45 13.90
C GLY A 205 -1.95 23.50 13.23
N ALA A 206 -1.56 22.27 12.87
CA ALA A 206 -2.46 21.31 12.22
C ALA A 206 -3.58 20.85 13.16
N MET A 207 -3.29 20.71 14.45
CA MET A 207 -4.29 20.36 15.46
C MET A 207 -5.37 21.45 15.55
N GLU A 208 -4.99 22.69 15.65
CA GLU A 208 -5.89 23.84 15.73
C GLU A 208 -6.74 23.98 14.47
N ARG A 209 -6.12 23.81 13.29
CA ARG A 209 -6.84 23.84 12.01
C ARG A 209 -7.83 22.68 11.85
N SER A 210 -7.58 21.57 12.50
CA SER A 210 -8.45 20.39 12.42
C SER A 210 -9.75 20.51 13.23
N ILE A 211 -9.75 21.36 14.26
CA ILE A 211 -10.92 21.51 15.15
C ILE A 211 -12.14 21.99 14.34
N GLY A 212 -13.22 21.24 14.45
CA GLY A 212 -14.45 21.50 13.71
C GLY A 212 -14.53 20.89 12.31
N GLN A 213 -13.45 20.29 11.83
CA GLN A 213 -13.51 19.49 10.61
C GLN A 213 -14.26 18.19 10.87
N THR A 214 -15.02 17.75 9.86
CA THR A 214 -15.86 16.54 9.98
C THR A 214 -15.41 15.41 9.07
N ILE A 215 -14.56 15.71 8.07
CA ILE A 215 -14.11 14.77 7.05
C ILE A 215 -12.65 15.05 6.69
N THR A 216 -11.89 14.01 6.40
CA THR A 216 -10.58 14.10 5.73
C THR A 216 -10.71 13.79 4.25
N GLN A 217 -9.88 14.43 3.44
CA GLN A 217 -9.77 14.19 1.99
C GLN A 217 -8.46 13.49 1.63
N GLU A 218 -7.67 13.07 2.61
CA GLU A 218 -6.39 12.42 2.35
C GLU A 218 -6.55 11.06 1.67
N LEU A 219 -5.65 10.77 0.75
CA LEU A 219 -5.45 9.46 0.17
C LEU A 219 -3.97 9.11 0.28
N ALA A 220 -3.63 8.20 1.16
CA ALA A 220 -2.26 7.81 1.41
C ALA A 220 -2.15 6.32 1.71
N ASP A 221 -1.00 5.77 1.40
CA ASP A 221 -0.63 4.41 1.73
C ASP A 221 0.50 4.43 2.78
N ILE A 222 0.39 3.60 3.80
CA ILE A 222 1.36 3.52 4.87
C ILE A 222 1.86 2.08 4.99
N VAL A 223 3.17 1.95 5.07
CA VAL A 223 3.84 0.70 5.39
C VAL A 223 4.50 0.83 6.76
N ASP A 224 3.96 0.11 7.74
CA ASP A 224 4.53 0.00 9.08
C ASP A 224 5.34 -1.28 9.19
N THR A 225 6.64 -1.17 9.37
CA THR A 225 7.56 -2.30 9.44
C THR A 225 7.64 -2.88 10.85
N PHE A 226 7.97 -4.18 10.97
CA PHE A 226 8.22 -4.79 12.29
C PHE A 226 9.70 -4.77 12.67
N ARG A 227 10.54 -4.23 11.80
CA ARG A 227 11.95 -3.96 12.03
C ARG A 227 12.38 -2.72 11.23
N PRO A 228 13.38 -1.97 11.73
CA PRO A 228 13.88 -0.80 11.02
C PRO A 228 14.38 -1.14 9.62
N LEU A 229 14.17 -0.21 8.71
CA LEU A 229 14.66 -0.25 7.35
C LEU A 229 16.12 0.20 7.29
N MET A 230 16.82 -0.27 6.29
CA MET A 230 18.12 0.25 5.90
C MET A 230 17.92 1.17 4.69
N VAL A 231 18.11 2.46 4.90
CA VAL A 231 18.03 3.45 3.83
C VAL A 231 19.27 3.33 2.96
N THR A 232 19.10 3.19 1.64
CA THR A 232 20.23 3.09 0.69
C THR A 232 20.81 4.47 0.39
N GLU A 233 22.03 4.52 -0.18
CA GLU A 233 22.67 5.77 -0.60
C GLU A 233 21.84 6.50 -1.67
N GLU A 234 21.20 5.75 -2.58
CA GLU A 234 20.33 6.31 -3.60
C GLU A 234 19.10 6.99 -2.96
N ALA A 235 18.47 6.32 -1.99
CA ALA A 235 17.33 6.89 -1.28
C ALA A 235 17.71 8.13 -0.47
N MET A 236 18.87 8.12 0.17
CA MET A 236 19.40 9.30 0.86
C MET A 236 19.67 10.46 -0.10
N GLY A 237 20.07 10.16 -1.33
CA GLY A 237 20.26 11.18 -2.36
C GLY A 237 18.97 11.82 -2.88
N LEU A 238 17.80 11.25 -2.57
CA LEU A 238 16.48 11.79 -2.92
C LEU A 238 15.84 12.62 -1.80
N ASP A 239 16.43 12.64 -0.61
CA ASP A 239 15.94 13.45 0.50
C ASP A 239 16.08 14.95 0.17
N ASP A 240 14.96 15.67 0.19
CA ASP A 240 14.93 17.13 -0.05
C ASP A 240 15.51 17.95 1.10
N GLY A 241 15.75 17.33 2.24
CA GLY A 241 16.29 17.98 3.46
C GLY A 241 15.38 19.05 4.05
N GLN A 242 14.07 19.04 3.75
CA GLN A 242 13.11 20.04 4.22
C GLN A 242 12.07 19.46 5.19
N TYR A 243 11.74 18.20 5.04
CA TYR A 243 10.63 17.59 5.77
C TYR A 243 10.75 17.75 7.29
N TYR A 244 11.94 17.55 7.88
CA TYR A 244 12.14 17.69 9.31
C TYR A 244 11.90 19.12 9.82
N LYS A 245 11.98 20.13 8.96
CA LYS A 245 11.70 21.54 9.30
C LYS A 245 10.22 21.81 9.49
N SER A 246 9.34 20.92 9.01
CA SER A 246 7.90 21.06 9.15
C SER A 246 7.40 21.16 10.59
N TRP A 247 8.25 20.81 11.58
CA TRP A 247 7.93 20.91 13.01
C TRP A 247 8.52 22.14 13.71
N VAL A 248 9.28 22.96 13.03
CA VAL A 248 9.93 24.15 13.62
C VAL A 248 9.52 25.47 12.95
N GLU A 249 8.81 25.42 11.83
CA GLU A 249 8.36 26.61 11.07
C GLU A 249 6.84 26.72 11.03
#